data_215d1533e57b3ab91ae1ae745ea60238
#
_entry.id   215d1533e57b3ab91ae1ae745ea60238
#
_cell.length_a   1.000
_cell.length_b   1.000
_cell.length_c   1.000
_cell.angle_alpha   90.00
_cell.angle_beta   90.00
_cell.angle_gamma   90.00
#
_symmetry.space_group_name_H-M   'P 1'
#
loop_
_entity.id
_entity.type
_entity.pdbx_description
1 polymer ?
#
loop_
_entity_poly.entity_id
_entity_poly.type
_entity_poly.pdbx_seq_one_letter_code
_entity_poly.pdbx_strand_id
1 'polypeptide(L)'
;TAKPRDTYQFSVGASTDSGPRVTANWKRPWVNLRGHSLSSELYVSGPKKNVSVGYTIPMANPLNDFFKIQMGYQELNEEQRDSQTYTVAAQRQFGAKNKDDWDKIVFLRYEYENFIQGIDEEQSTQLLLPGITFNRVRKEGELFVNWGDRQQLTVEAASDSVVSDVNILRITARTKWIRTYGQHRLILRGDIGGIVTNDFE
;
A
#
# COMPACT_ATOMS: atom_id res chain seq x y z
N THR A 1 -32.24 -4.41 9.19
CA THR A 1 -31.31 -3.80 10.17
C THR A 1 -30.43 -2.79 9.46
N ALA A 2 -30.51 -1.51 9.87
CA ALA A 2 -29.66 -0.46 9.31
C ALA A 2 -28.19 -0.80 9.59
N LYS A 3 -27.34 -0.76 8.55
CA LYS A 3 -25.89 -0.91 8.73
C LYS A 3 -25.36 0.21 9.62
N PRO A 4 -24.47 -0.08 10.58
CA PRO A 4 -23.90 0.96 11.44
C PRO A 4 -23.18 2.00 10.57
N ARG A 5 -23.33 3.26 10.95
CA ARG A 5 -22.73 4.41 10.24
C ARG A 5 -21.20 4.38 10.33
N ASP A 6 -20.69 3.88 11.44
CA ASP A 6 -19.27 3.77 11.74
C ASP A 6 -18.92 2.35 12.13
N THR A 7 -17.77 1.87 11.69
CA THR A 7 -17.21 0.57 12.06
C THR A 7 -15.89 0.81 12.79
N TYR A 8 -15.75 0.23 13.98
CA TYR A 8 -14.53 0.25 14.78
C TYR A 8 -14.03 -1.17 14.94
N GLN A 9 -12.73 -1.34 14.78
CA GLN A 9 -12.06 -2.62 15.00
C GLN A 9 -10.81 -2.36 15.86
N PHE A 10 -10.69 -3.11 16.95
CA PHE A 10 -9.53 -3.05 17.82
C PHE A 10 -8.85 -4.41 17.85
N SER A 11 -7.52 -4.40 17.83
CA SER A 11 -6.69 -5.60 17.96
C SER A 11 -5.56 -5.33 18.93
N VAL A 12 -5.29 -6.30 19.78
CA VAL A 12 -4.17 -6.29 20.73
C VAL A 12 -3.35 -7.55 20.52
N GLY A 13 -2.05 -7.43 20.54
CA GLY A 13 -1.14 -8.56 20.37
C GLY A 13 0.20 -8.29 21.04
N ALA A 14 1.03 -9.30 21.13
CA ALA A 14 2.40 -9.18 21.59
C ALA A 14 3.31 -10.10 20.76
N SER A 15 4.56 -9.68 20.58
CA SER A 15 5.61 -10.50 20.00
C SER A 15 6.91 -10.27 20.76
N THR A 16 7.85 -11.21 20.64
CA THR A 16 9.17 -11.13 21.28
C THR A 16 10.00 -9.97 20.77
N ASP A 17 9.86 -9.63 19.49
CA ASP A 17 10.70 -8.63 18.81
C ASP A 17 10.16 -7.20 18.96
N SER A 18 8.85 -7.01 18.86
CA SER A 18 8.21 -5.69 18.89
C SER A 18 7.43 -5.39 20.17
N GLY A 19 7.41 -6.33 21.12
CA GLY A 19 6.67 -6.19 22.39
C GLY A 19 5.15 -6.14 22.18
N PRO A 20 4.42 -5.45 23.10
CA PRO A 20 2.99 -5.25 22.98
C PRO A 20 2.66 -4.34 21.79
N ARG A 21 1.55 -4.65 21.11
CA ARG A 21 1.05 -3.84 19.99
C ARG A 21 -0.46 -3.66 20.07
N VAL A 22 -0.90 -2.50 19.64
CA VAL A 22 -2.32 -2.14 19.57
C VAL A 22 -2.60 -1.61 18.16
N THR A 23 -3.70 -2.05 17.58
CA THR A 23 -4.22 -1.52 16.32
C THR A 23 -5.65 -1.07 16.52
N ALA A 24 -5.99 0.12 16.06
CA ALA A 24 -7.35 0.64 16.02
C ALA A 24 -7.68 1.07 14.59
N ASN A 25 -8.74 0.52 14.04
CA ASN A 25 -9.25 0.88 12.72
C ASN A 25 -10.63 1.51 12.86
N TRP A 26 -10.83 2.62 12.18
CA TRP A 26 -12.12 3.26 12.04
C TRP A 26 -12.47 3.41 10.57
N LYS A 27 -13.71 3.09 10.23
CA LYS A 27 -14.23 3.23 8.88
C LYS A 27 -15.63 3.80 8.90
N ARG A 28 -15.83 4.86 8.14
CA ARG A 28 -17.15 5.43 7.80
C ARG A 28 -17.41 5.21 6.32
N PRO A 29 -18.21 4.18 5.96
CA PRO A 29 -18.43 3.83 4.55
C PRO A 29 -19.29 4.84 3.79
N TRP A 30 -20.01 5.72 4.50
CA TRP A 30 -20.92 6.72 3.92
C TRP A 30 -20.71 8.07 4.60
N VAL A 31 -19.91 8.94 4.01
CA VAL A 31 -19.70 10.30 4.49
C VAL A 31 -20.79 11.23 3.94
N ASN A 32 -21.22 10.98 2.69
CA ASN A 32 -22.22 11.78 1.99
C ASN A 32 -23.09 10.90 1.06
N LEU A 33 -24.11 11.53 0.44
CA LEU A 33 -25.04 10.88 -0.49
C LEU A 33 -24.38 10.33 -1.77
N ARG A 34 -23.16 10.78 -2.09
CA ARG A 34 -22.38 10.29 -3.24
C ARG A 34 -21.58 9.03 -2.94
N GLY A 35 -21.71 8.46 -1.73
CA GLY A 35 -21.04 7.22 -1.35
C GLY A 35 -19.56 7.35 -1.01
N HIS A 36 -19.06 8.56 -0.73
CA HIS A 36 -17.67 8.73 -0.29
C HIS A 36 -17.45 8.04 1.05
N SER A 37 -16.26 7.52 1.25
CA SER A 37 -15.89 6.84 2.50
C SER A 37 -14.63 7.45 3.12
N LEU A 38 -14.55 7.35 4.44
CA LEU A 38 -13.40 7.77 5.24
C LEU A 38 -12.91 6.58 6.05
N SER A 39 -11.61 6.41 6.14
CA SER A 39 -10.96 5.39 6.96
C SER A 39 -9.77 5.96 7.69
N SER A 40 -9.51 5.46 8.90
CA SER A 40 -8.31 5.77 9.67
C SER A 40 -7.80 4.51 10.33
N GLU A 41 -6.49 4.40 10.39
CA GLU A 41 -5.78 3.32 11.08
C GLU A 41 -4.75 3.93 12.02
N LEU A 42 -4.72 3.42 13.24
CA LEU A 42 -3.70 3.68 14.25
C LEU A 42 -3.04 2.35 14.60
N TYR A 43 -1.73 2.31 14.50
CA TYR A 43 -0.90 1.19 14.95
C TYR A 43 0.16 1.71 15.91
N VAL A 44 0.29 1.08 17.08
CA VAL A 44 1.30 1.42 18.10
C VAL A 44 1.94 0.14 18.61
N SER A 45 3.26 0.09 18.55
CA SER A 45 4.11 -0.93 19.21
C SER A 45 5.32 -0.25 19.84
N GLY A 46 6.19 -1.01 20.51
CA GLY A 46 7.43 -0.47 21.07
C GLY A 46 8.25 0.30 20.02
N PRO A 47 8.68 -0.34 18.93
CA PRO A 47 9.55 0.31 17.95
C PRO A 47 8.79 1.12 16.89
N LYS A 48 7.47 0.98 16.73
CA LYS A 48 6.74 1.56 15.60
C LYS A 48 5.42 2.18 16.00
N LYS A 49 5.21 3.44 15.59
CA LYS A 49 3.91 4.12 15.62
C LYS A 49 3.52 4.49 14.19
N ASN A 50 2.27 4.27 13.83
CA ASN A 50 1.75 4.60 12.50
C ASN A 50 0.33 5.13 12.63
N VAL A 51 0.04 6.22 11.96
CA VAL A 51 -1.31 6.80 11.81
C VAL A 51 -1.55 7.01 10.33
N SER A 52 -2.69 6.55 9.83
CA SER A 52 -3.10 6.85 8.46
C SER A 52 -4.57 7.24 8.36
N VAL A 53 -4.87 8.11 7.40
CA VAL A 53 -6.22 8.55 7.06
C VAL A 53 -6.39 8.45 5.56
N GLY A 54 -7.49 7.86 5.12
CA GLY A 54 -7.81 7.69 3.71
C GLY A 54 -9.23 8.15 3.38
N TYR A 55 -9.37 8.98 2.35
CA TYR A 55 -10.63 9.42 1.80
C TYR A 55 -10.83 8.85 0.41
N THR A 56 -11.94 8.12 0.20
CA THR A 56 -12.23 7.43 -1.06
C THR A 56 -13.49 8.01 -1.70
N ILE A 57 -13.37 8.34 -2.97
CA ILE A 57 -14.43 8.85 -3.83
C ILE A 57 -14.76 7.77 -4.86
N PRO A 58 -15.92 7.10 -4.76
CA PRO A 58 -16.32 6.11 -5.75
C PRO A 58 -16.63 6.78 -7.09
N MET A 59 -16.37 6.06 -8.17
CA MET A 59 -16.65 6.47 -9.54
C MET A 59 -17.74 5.60 -10.17
N ALA A 60 -17.67 5.35 -11.47
CA ALA A 60 -18.70 4.62 -12.21
C ALA A 60 -19.00 3.23 -11.66
N ASN A 61 -17.98 2.51 -11.22
CA ASN A 61 -18.12 1.23 -10.52
C ASN A 61 -17.44 1.29 -9.14
N PRO A 62 -18.19 1.54 -8.05
CA PRO A 62 -17.64 1.76 -6.72
C PRO A 62 -16.77 0.62 -6.17
N LEU A 63 -16.88 -0.59 -6.72
CA LEU A 63 -16.15 -1.77 -6.25
C LEU A 63 -14.69 -1.78 -6.73
N ASN A 64 -14.44 -1.25 -7.92
CA ASN A 64 -13.12 -1.34 -8.55
C ASN A 64 -12.68 -0.05 -9.27
N ASP A 65 -13.52 1.00 -9.28
CA ASP A 65 -13.25 2.28 -9.92
C ASP A 65 -13.44 3.42 -8.91
N PHE A 66 -12.34 3.99 -8.43
CA PHE A 66 -12.38 5.03 -7.40
C PHE A 66 -11.13 5.93 -7.44
N PHE A 67 -11.28 7.10 -6.85
CA PHE A 67 -10.18 7.99 -6.50
C PHE A 67 -9.96 7.96 -4.99
N LYS A 68 -8.71 7.89 -4.54
CA LYS A 68 -8.36 7.87 -3.10
C LYS A 68 -7.25 8.85 -2.81
N ILE A 69 -7.45 9.64 -1.75
CA ILE A 69 -6.40 10.45 -1.12
C ILE A 69 -6.06 9.80 0.20
N GLN A 70 -4.79 9.69 0.51
CA GLN A 70 -4.30 9.10 1.74
C GLN A 70 -3.20 9.94 2.34
N MET A 71 -3.22 10.10 3.66
CA MET A 71 -2.17 10.73 4.44
C MET A 71 -1.71 9.76 5.51
N GLY A 72 -0.43 9.74 5.80
CA GLY A 72 0.17 8.87 6.79
C GLY A 72 1.31 9.55 7.54
N TYR A 73 1.48 9.16 8.78
CA TYR A 73 2.63 9.45 9.61
C TYR A 73 3.14 8.16 10.22
N GLN A 74 4.42 7.93 10.13
CA GLN A 74 5.09 6.78 10.73
C GLN A 74 6.31 7.26 11.51
N GLU A 75 6.44 6.75 12.73
CA GLU A 75 7.63 6.86 13.56
C GLU A 75 8.18 5.44 13.75
N LEU A 76 9.47 5.27 13.51
CA LEU A 76 10.19 4.03 13.68
C LEU A 76 11.41 4.30 14.54
N ASN A 77 11.49 3.62 15.70
CA ASN A 77 12.59 3.71 16.65
C ASN A 77 13.22 2.33 16.77
N GLU A 78 14.34 2.13 16.10
CA GLU A 78 15.14 0.90 16.14
C GLU A 78 16.52 1.21 16.72
N GLU A 79 17.24 0.20 17.24
CA GLU A 79 18.52 0.40 17.95
C GLU A 79 19.58 1.18 17.15
N GLN A 80 19.49 1.22 15.81
CA GLN A 80 20.46 1.85 14.94
C GLN A 80 19.88 2.93 14.01
N ARG A 81 18.56 3.14 14.05
CA ARG A 81 17.87 4.08 13.18
C ARG A 81 16.58 4.57 13.80
N ASP A 82 16.49 5.86 13.98
CA ASP A 82 15.24 6.56 14.27
C ASP A 82 14.77 7.25 13.01
N SER A 83 13.52 7.07 12.62
CA SER A 83 12.96 7.77 11.48
C SER A 83 11.52 8.21 11.70
N GLN A 84 11.17 9.33 11.09
CA GLN A 84 9.83 9.91 11.03
C GLN A 84 9.49 10.15 9.57
N THR A 85 8.46 9.48 9.09
CA THR A 85 8.02 9.56 7.69
C THR A 85 6.63 10.16 7.61
N TYR A 86 6.47 11.18 6.78
CA TYR A 86 5.20 11.79 6.40
C TYR A 86 4.90 11.40 4.95
N THR A 87 3.72 10.85 4.71
CA THR A 87 3.31 10.41 3.38
C THR A 87 2.00 11.09 2.99
N VAL A 88 1.93 11.62 1.78
CA VAL A 88 0.68 12.06 1.15
C VAL A 88 0.59 11.38 -0.21
N ALA A 89 -0.52 10.70 -0.47
CA ALA A 89 -0.71 9.99 -1.73
C ALA A 89 -2.10 10.27 -2.31
N ALA A 90 -2.14 10.44 -3.61
CA ALA A 90 -3.37 10.47 -4.40
C ALA A 90 -3.31 9.36 -5.43
N GLN A 91 -4.36 8.55 -5.52
CA GLN A 91 -4.42 7.45 -6.49
C GLN A 91 -5.77 7.38 -7.19
N ARG A 92 -5.72 7.00 -8.46
CA ARG A 92 -6.88 6.69 -9.28
C ARG A 92 -6.81 5.24 -9.69
N GLN A 93 -7.80 4.46 -9.28
CA GLN A 93 -7.97 3.09 -9.73
C GLN A 93 -8.97 3.03 -10.88
N PHE A 94 -8.59 2.36 -11.96
CA PHE A 94 -9.42 2.01 -13.10
C PHE A 94 -9.64 0.52 -13.07
N GLY A 95 -10.84 0.10 -12.70
CA GLY A 95 -11.18 -1.31 -12.66
C GLY A 95 -11.21 -1.95 -14.03
N ALA A 96 -10.88 -3.22 -14.08
CA ALA A 96 -11.02 -4.04 -15.27
C ALA A 96 -12.47 -4.07 -15.76
N LYS A 97 -12.66 -3.98 -17.06
CA LYS A 97 -13.99 -4.07 -17.68
C LYS A 97 -14.48 -5.52 -17.74
N ASN A 98 -13.56 -6.45 -17.97
CA ASN A 98 -13.82 -7.88 -18.00
C ASN A 98 -13.05 -8.59 -16.89
N LYS A 99 -13.50 -9.80 -16.54
CA LYS A 99 -12.96 -10.62 -15.44
C LYS A 99 -11.45 -10.93 -15.60
N ASP A 100 -10.96 -10.99 -16.84
CA ASP A 100 -9.58 -11.36 -17.15
C ASP A 100 -8.69 -10.17 -17.55
N ASP A 101 -9.24 -8.95 -17.52
CA ASP A 101 -8.52 -7.73 -17.85
C ASP A 101 -7.65 -7.23 -16.69
N TRP A 102 -6.82 -6.25 -16.97
CA TRP A 102 -5.95 -5.61 -16.01
C TRP A 102 -6.64 -4.43 -15.32
N ASP A 103 -6.66 -4.44 -13.99
CA ASP A 103 -6.87 -3.24 -13.20
C ASP A 103 -5.63 -2.33 -13.30
N LYS A 104 -5.85 -1.03 -13.38
CA LYS A 104 -4.78 -0.03 -13.46
C LYS A 104 -4.93 0.94 -12.30
N ILE A 105 -3.82 1.21 -11.60
CA ILE A 105 -3.76 2.22 -10.54
C ILE A 105 -2.68 3.22 -10.94
N VAL A 106 -3.08 4.45 -11.18
CA VAL A 106 -2.14 5.57 -11.35
C VAL A 106 -2.09 6.31 -10.02
N PHE A 107 -0.91 6.61 -9.55
CA PHE A 107 -0.73 7.29 -8.27
C PHE A 107 0.40 8.32 -8.31
N LEU A 108 0.28 9.26 -7.40
CA LEU A 108 1.31 10.22 -7.05
C LEU A 108 1.48 10.16 -5.54
N ARG A 109 2.69 9.90 -5.07
CA ARG A 109 3.02 9.80 -3.65
C ARG A 109 4.15 10.76 -3.34
N TYR A 110 3.96 11.59 -2.32
CA TYR A 110 4.98 12.41 -1.71
C TYR A 110 5.36 11.80 -0.38
N GLU A 111 6.64 11.61 -0.16
CA GLU A 111 7.23 11.11 1.07
C GLU A 111 8.27 12.11 1.56
N TYR A 112 8.21 12.47 2.83
CA TYR A 112 9.20 13.24 3.54
C TYR A 112 9.64 12.42 4.75
N GLU A 113 10.91 12.08 4.82
CA GLU A 113 11.49 11.29 5.89
C GLU A 113 12.62 12.09 6.57
N ASN A 114 12.53 12.21 7.89
CA ASN A 114 13.64 12.59 8.76
C ASN A 114 14.17 11.33 9.40
N PHE A 115 15.48 11.14 9.37
CA PHE A 115 16.10 9.99 10.00
C PHE A 115 17.46 10.36 10.62
N ILE A 116 17.80 9.63 11.70
CA ILE A 116 19.11 9.68 12.34
C ILE A 116 19.74 8.31 12.13
N GLN A 117 20.91 8.30 11.50
CA GLN A 117 21.66 7.07 11.25
C GLN A 117 23.11 7.26 11.71
N GLY A 118 23.57 6.40 12.64
CA GLY A 118 24.92 6.48 13.18
C GLY A 118 25.09 7.54 14.27
N ILE A 119 26.23 8.21 14.32
CA ILE A 119 26.57 9.16 15.36
C ILE A 119 26.12 10.56 14.97
N ASP A 120 24.89 10.94 15.41
CA ASP A 120 24.39 12.31 15.58
C ASP A 120 24.18 13.21 14.34
N GLU A 121 24.02 12.71 13.13
CA GLU A 121 23.57 13.55 12.02
C GLU A 121 22.12 13.29 11.64
N GLU A 122 21.27 14.27 11.90
CA GLU A 122 19.89 14.30 11.40
C GLU A 122 19.89 14.58 9.90
N GLN A 123 19.33 13.68 9.13
CA GLN A 123 19.19 13.79 7.68
C GLN A 123 17.72 13.79 7.29
N SER A 124 17.41 14.48 6.21
CA SER A 124 16.05 14.48 5.65
C SER A 124 16.09 14.13 4.17
N THR A 125 15.07 13.43 3.72
CA THR A 125 14.88 13.06 2.31
C THR A 125 13.45 13.34 1.88
N GLN A 126 13.31 13.92 0.70
CA GLN A 126 12.02 14.18 0.06
C GLN A 126 11.94 13.39 -1.25
N LEU A 127 10.81 12.76 -1.46
CA LEU A 127 10.55 11.98 -2.66
C LEU A 127 9.16 12.27 -3.22
N LEU A 128 9.07 12.65 -4.49
CA LEU A 128 7.82 12.69 -5.23
C LEU A 128 7.82 11.53 -6.23
N LEU A 129 6.95 10.57 -6.02
CA LEU A 129 6.91 9.28 -6.69
C LEU A 129 5.61 9.13 -7.51
N PRO A 130 5.56 9.63 -8.75
CA PRO A 130 4.57 9.19 -9.70
C PRO A 130 4.78 7.71 -10.04
N GLY A 131 3.67 6.98 -10.18
CA GLY A 131 3.76 5.57 -10.50
C GLY A 131 2.48 5.01 -11.09
N ILE A 132 2.63 3.80 -11.65
CA ILE A 132 1.54 3.02 -12.19
C ILE A 132 1.66 1.57 -11.75
N THR A 133 0.54 1.00 -11.33
CA THR A 133 0.43 -0.43 -11.02
C THR A 133 -0.60 -1.08 -11.94
N PHE A 134 -0.22 -2.22 -12.50
CA PHE A 134 -1.10 -3.11 -13.24
C PHE A 134 -1.34 -4.35 -12.39
N ASN A 135 -2.62 -4.68 -12.15
CA ASN A 135 -3.02 -5.89 -11.43
C ASN A 135 -3.93 -6.74 -12.30
N ARG A 136 -3.73 -8.05 -12.28
CA ARG A 136 -4.64 -9.00 -12.89
C ARG A 136 -4.83 -10.20 -11.98
N VAL A 137 -6.08 -10.61 -11.77
CA VAL A 137 -6.43 -11.81 -11.01
C VAL A 137 -7.38 -12.64 -11.85
N ARG A 138 -6.96 -13.85 -12.21
CA ARG A 138 -7.80 -14.83 -12.88
C ARG A 138 -7.94 -16.05 -11.97
N LYS A 139 -9.14 -16.54 -11.83
CA LYS A 139 -9.41 -17.73 -11.01
C LYS A 139 -10.62 -18.50 -11.52
N GLU A 140 -10.55 -19.81 -11.38
CA GLU A 140 -11.65 -20.73 -11.55
C GLU A 140 -11.94 -21.44 -10.22
N GLY A 141 -13.23 -21.51 -9.87
CA GLY A 141 -13.71 -22.01 -8.59
C GLY A 141 -13.98 -20.88 -7.57
N GLU A 142 -15.06 -21.02 -6.81
CA GLU A 142 -15.46 -20.04 -5.79
C GLU A 142 -14.88 -20.37 -4.42
N LEU A 143 -15.16 -21.58 -3.94
CA LEU A 143 -14.72 -22.04 -2.62
C LEU A 143 -13.31 -22.61 -2.64
N PHE A 144 -12.98 -23.37 -3.68
CA PHE A 144 -11.66 -23.94 -3.91
C PHE A 144 -11.14 -23.50 -5.28
N VAL A 145 -10.09 -22.69 -5.28
CA VAL A 145 -9.44 -22.25 -6.51
C VAL A 145 -8.56 -23.39 -7.03
N ASN A 146 -8.99 -24.07 -8.09
CA ASN A 146 -8.26 -25.14 -8.73
C ASN A 146 -7.26 -24.64 -9.78
N TRP A 147 -7.63 -23.54 -10.43
CA TRP A 147 -6.80 -22.85 -11.41
C TRP A 147 -6.88 -21.36 -11.13
N GLY A 148 -5.73 -20.68 -11.15
CA GLY A 148 -5.70 -19.23 -11.03
C GLY A 148 -4.30 -18.68 -11.16
N ASP A 149 -4.23 -17.41 -11.48
CA ASP A 149 -3.02 -16.59 -11.41
C ASP A 149 -3.34 -15.18 -10.92
N ARG A 150 -2.38 -14.62 -10.21
CA ARG A 150 -2.33 -13.20 -9.87
C ARG A 150 -1.01 -12.63 -10.36
N GLN A 151 -1.10 -11.53 -11.07
CA GLN A 151 0.05 -10.80 -11.58
C GLN A 151 -0.06 -9.35 -11.18
N GLN A 152 1.05 -8.77 -10.77
CA GLN A 152 1.16 -7.36 -10.40
C GLN A 152 2.47 -6.82 -10.96
N LEU A 153 2.43 -5.68 -11.62
CA LEU A 153 3.58 -4.93 -12.07
C LEU A 153 3.42 -3.49 -11.57
N THR A 154 4.43 -2.98 -10.88
CA THR A 154 4.47 -1.58 -10.43
C THR A 154 5.72 -0.92 -10.97
N VAL A 155 5.56 0.26 -11.53
CA VAL A 155 6.64 1.15 -11.98
C VAL A 155 6.48 2.48 -11.27
N GLU A 156 7.54 2.94 -10.63
CA GLU A 156 7.62 4.22 -9.92
C GLU A 156 8.90 4.94 -10.32
N ALA A 157 8.85 6.25 -10.41
CA ALA A 157 10.01 7.06 -10.69
C ALA A 157 10.04 8.29 -9.78
N ALA A 158 11.24 8.78 -9.47
CA ALA A 158 11.47 10.07 -8.84
C ALA A 158 12.58 10.81 -9.58
N SER A 159 12.57 12.12 -9.58
CA SER A 159 13.60 12.93 -10.22
C SER A 159 13.96 14.13 -9.34
N ASP A 160 15.26 14.35 -9.18
CA ASP A 160 15.86 15.52 -8.51
C ASP A 160 15.46 16.86 -9.17
N SER A 161 15.08 16.82 -10.44
CA SER A 161 14.56 17.98 -11.15
C SER A 161 13.17 18.43 -10.66
N VAL A 162 12.46 17.60 -9.88
CA VAL A 162 11.06 17.82 -9.48
C VAL A 162 10.82 17.38 -8.03
N VAL A 163 11.19 18.25 -7.07
CA VAL A 163 10.87 18.06 -5.62
C VAL A 163 11.44 16.78 -4.97
N SER A 164 12.26 16.02 -5.64
CA SER A 164 12.91 14.83 -5.06
C SER A 164 14.40 15.09 -4.86
N ASP A 165 14.97 14.55 -3.81
CA ASP A 165 16.41 14.71 -3.53
C ASP A 165 17.26 13.74 -4.36
N VAL A 166 16.64 12.70 -4.95
CA VAL A 166 17.33 11.66 -5.72
C VAL A 166 16.57 11.24 -6.96
N ASN A 167 17.30 10.75 -7.97
CA ASN A 167 16.72 10.11 -9.15
C ASN A 167 16.56 8.62 -8.91
N ILE A 168 15.32 8.14 -8.98
CA ILE A 168 14.99 6.73 -8.76
C ILE A 168 14.07 6.24 -9.88
N LEU A 169 14.38 5.07 -10.42
CA LEU A 169 13.44 4.25 -11.18
C LEU A 169 13.32 2.90 -10.49
N ARG A 170 12.12 2.58 -9.98
CA ARG A 170 11.83 1.32 -9.32
C ARG A 170 10.79 0.54 -10.09
N ILE A 171 11.12 -0.71 -10.39
CA ILE A 171 10.21 -1.66 -11.05
C ILE A 171 10.07 -2.88 -10.15
N THR A 172 8.85 -3.28 -9.82
CA THR A 172 8.56 -4.49 -9.07
C THR A 172 7.51 -5.32 -9.78
N ALA A 173 7.75 -6.62 -9.89
CA ALA A 173 6.80 -7.57 -10.45
C ALA A 173 6.57 -8.72 -9.46
N ARG A 174 5.30 -9.09 -9.29
CA ARG A 174 4.87 -10.20 -8.43
C ARG A 174 3.96 -11.12 -9.21
N THR A 175 4.18 -12.42 -9.06
CA THR A 175 3.33 -13.43 -9.67
C THR A 175 2.98 -14.53 -8.69
N LYS A 176 1.77 -15.05 -8.79
CA LYS A 176 1.31 -16.23 -8.06
C LYS A 176 0.47 -17.07 -8.98
N TRP A 177 0.76 -18.37 -9.02
CA TRP A 177 0.08 -19.34 -9.85
C TRP A 177 -0.45 -20.48 -8.99
N ILE A 178 -1.67 -20.93 -9.27
CA ILE A 178 -2.29 -22.09 -8.64
C ILE A 178 -2.72 -23.03 -9.76
N ARG A 179 -2.31 -24.29 -9.67
CA ARG A 179 -2.68 -25.35 -10.60
C ARG A 179 -2.98 -26.61 -9.82
N THR A 180 -4.12 -27.22 -10.07
CA THR A 180 -4.52 -28.50 -9.45
C THR A 180 -4.53 -29.58 -10.49
N TYR A 181 -3.84 -30.69 -10.22
CA TYR A 181 -3.77 -31.87 -11.05
C TYR A 181 -4.22 -33.08 -10.21
N GLY A 182 -5.47 -33.56 -10.41
CA GLY A 182 -6.07 -34.60 -9.59
C GLY A 182 -6.12 -34.19 -8.12
N GLN A 183 -5.42 -34.91 -7.26
CA GLN A 183 -5.36 -34.62 -5.81
C GLN A 183 -4.21 -33.68 -5.41
N HIS A 184 -3.35 -33.29 -6.35
CA HIS A 184 -2.16 -32.47 -6.08
C HIS A 184 -2.42 -31.03 -6.45
N ARG A 185 -2.08 -30.11 -5.55
CA ARG A 185 -2.18 -28.68 -5.75
C ARG A 185 -0.79 -28.04 -5.72
N LEU A 186 -0.39 -27.47 -6.84
CA LEU A 186 0.85 -26.72 -7.00
C LEU A 186 0.57 -25.22 -6.81
N ILE A 187 1.37 -24.56 -5.97
CA ILE A 187 1.34 -23.12 -5.75
C ILE A 187 2.76 -22.60 -5.99
N LEU A 188 2.90 -21.75 -7.01
CA LEU A 188 4.15 -21.04 -7.31
C LEU A 188 3.99 -19.57 -7.00
N ARG A 189 5.03 -18.96 -6.42
CA ARG A 189 5.12 -17.50 -6.19
C ARG A 189 6.49 -17.03 -6.64
N GLY A 190 6.51 -15.85 -7.24
CA GLY A 190 7.73 -15.16 -7.62
C GLY A 190 7.58 -13.67 -7.41
N ASP A 191 8.59 -13.06 -6.81
CA ASP A 191 8.73 -11.62 -6.64
C ASP A 191 10.09 -11.23 -7.24
N ILE A 192 10.09 -10.21 -8.09
CA ILE A 192 11.30 -9.62 -8.67
C ILE A 192 11.21 -8.11 -8.56
N GLY A 193 12.32 -7.46 -8.22
CA GLY A 193 12.41 -6.01 -8.14
C GLY A 193 13.77 -5.52 -8.59
N GLY A 194 13.79 -4.32 -9.18
CA GLY A 194 14.99 -3.61 -9.54
C GLY A 194 14.83 -2.13 -9.22
N ILE A 195 15.91 -1.51 -8.76
CA ILE A 195 16.01 -0.08 -8.51
C ILE A 195 17.24 0.41 -9.26
N VAL A 196 17.05 1.48 -10.03
CA VAL A 196 18.13 2.25 -10.64
C VAL A 196 18.11 3.62 -10.00
N THR A 197 19.24 4.05 -9.46
CA THR A 197 19.44 5.39 -8.90
C THR A 197 20.74 5.97 -9.42
N ASN A 198 20.84 7.29 -9.50
CA ASN A 198 22.04 7.98 -9.98
C ASN A 198 22.96 8.43 -8.83
N ASP A 199 22.56 8.22 -7.57
CA ASP A 199 23.37 8.61 -6.40
C ASP A 199 24.15 7.42 -5.84
N PHE A 200 25.32 7.18 -6.43
CA PHE A 200 26.44 6.49 -5.82
C PHE A 200 27.70 7.36 -6.02
N GLU A 201 27.78 8.48 -5.34
CA GLU A 201 29.05 9.13 -5.01
C GLU A 201 29.23 9.22 -3.50
#